data_569666cb77f9ae543b1111e363e83edb
#
_entry.id   569666cb77f9ae543b1111e363e83edb
#
_cell.length_a   1.000
_cell.length_b   1.000
_cell.length_c   1.000
_cell.angle_alpha   90.00
_cell.angle_beta   90.00
_cell.angle_gamma   90.00
#
_symmetry.space_group_name_H-M   'P 1'
#
loop_
_entity.id
_entity.type
_entity.pdbx_description
1 polymer ?
#
loop_
_entity_poly.entity_id
_entity_poly.type
_entity_poly.pdbx_seq_one_letter_code
_entity_poly.pdbx_strand_id
1 'polypeptide(L)'
;MDETLRTRTRYGRVMSHGSTAKPIAAIVGAGRTKFGELWYDNPEKLLFEAGLQCMQSVDKGINRTQLQAAYFGSFLYQSTNKIGLIPGHMSKELGLNIPISMTEAACASGGSALYNACVSIRSGLHDIVFVGGFEKMTDRANLISDDLMFAADPNEVNAGYTFPGLYATMMARYMYDYGKGNEDCGDAMAMVAVKNHHQAMPNENAQFRREFTVDAI
;
A
#
# COMPACT_ATOMS: atom_id res chain seq x y z
N MET A 1 -29.75 -30.29 -13.91
CA MET A 1 -28.92 -29.17 -13.37
C MET A 1 -27.92 -29.83 -12.47
N ASP A 2 -26.69 -29.85 -12.94
CA ASP A 2 -25.62 -30.73 -12.48
C ASP A 2 -24.98 -30.24 -11.18
N GLU A 3 -24.92 -31.11 -10.18
CA GLU A 3 -24.40 -30.87 -8.82
C GLU A 3 -22.85 -30.92 -8.74
N THR A 4 -22.15 -30.96 -9.85
CA THR A 4 -20.71 -31.25 -9.92
C THR A 4 -19.77 -30.03 -9.92
N LEU A 5 -20.26 -28.80 -9.75
CA LEU A 5 -19.42 -27.58 -9.68
C LEU A 5 -19.23 -27.04 -8.26
N ARG A 6 -19.12 -27.91 -7.26
CA ARG A 6 -18.52 -27.53 -5.98
C ARG A 6 -17.00 -27.63 -6.10
N THR A 7 -16.40 -26.66 -6.77
CA THR A 7 -14.95 -26.44 -6.68
C THR A 7 -14.58 -26.22 -5.21
N ARG A 8 -13.94 -27.22 -4.62
CA ARG A 8 -13.26 -27.08 -3.33
C ARG A 8 -12.17 -26.01 -3.47
N THR A 9 -12.49 -24.80 -3.07
CA THR A 9 -11.46 -23.76 -2.88
C THR A 9 -10.52 -24.23 -1.77
N ARG A 10 -9.28 -24.48 -2.14
CA ARG A 10 -8.17 -24.85 -1.23
C ARG A 10 -7.79 -23.76 -0.20
N TYR A 11 -8.58 -22.72 -0.06
CA TYR A 11 -8.40 -21.61 0.86
C TYR A 11 -9.29 -21.66 2.11
N GLY A 12 -9.76 -22.83 2.48
CA GLY A 12 -10.66 -23.03 3.59
C GLY A 12 -9.98 -23.40 4.92
N ARG A 13 -8.98 -22.69 5.37
CA ARG A 13 -8.66 -22.62 6.79
C ARG A 13 -8.69 -21.17 7.25
N VAL A 14 -9.87 -20.73 7.65
CA VAL A 14 -9.98 -19.62 8.59
C VAL A 14 -9.14 -20.03 9.81
N MET A 15 -8.05 -19.32 10.05
CA MET A 15 -7.21 -19.54 11.23
C MET A 15 -8.09 -19.26 12.46
N SER A 16 -8.46 -20.30 13.18
CA SER A 16 -9.14 -20.18 14.47
C SER A 16 -8.25 -19.35 15.41
N HIS A 17 -8.83 -18.47 16.19
CA HIS A 17 -8.18 -17.79 17.29
C HIS A 17 -7.54 -18.83 18.21
N GLY A 18 -6.22 -18.98 18.15
CA GLY A 18 -5.48 -20.04 18.83
C GLY A 18 -4.42 -20.73 17.96
N SER A 19 -4.14 -20.23 16.77
CA SER A 19 -3.06 -20.76 15.91
C SER A 19 -1.72 -20.66 16.67
N THR A 20 -1.12 -21.81 16.96
CA THR A 20 0.24 -21.97 17.48
C THR A 20 1.31 -21.75 16.39
N ALA A 21 0.97 -21.07 15.32
CA ALA A 21 1.91 -20.74 14.25
C ALA A 21 3.04 -19.88 14.83
N LYS A 22 4.27 -20.35 14.72
CA LYS A 22 5.44 -19.58 15.13
C LYS A 22 5.54 -18.32 14.24
N PRO A 23 5.88 -17.15 14.82
CA PRO A 23 6.11 -15.94 14.05
C PRO A 23 7.23 -16.18 13.02
N ILE A 24 7.07 -15.64 11.82
CA ILE A 24 8.05 -15.78 10.73
C ILE A 24 9.16 -14.74 10.89
N ALA A 25 8.78 -13.53 11.23
CA ALA A 25 9.65 -12.38 11.41
C ALA A 25 9.00 -11.41 12.42
N ALA A 26 9.78 -10.50 12.96
CA ALA A 26 9.31 -9.42 13.81
C ALA A 26 9.57 -8.07 13.13
N ILE A 27 8.62 -7.17 13.21
CA ILE A 27 8.80 -5.76 12.86
C ILE A 27 9.37 -5.08 14.09
N VAL A 28 10.60 -4.58 14.00
CA VAL A 28 11.32 -3.99 15.14
C VAL A 28 11.38 -2.46 15.09
N GLY A 29 11.06 -1.87 13.96
CA GLY A 29 11.00 -0.42 13.77
C GLY A 29 10.03 -0.05 12.66
N ALA A 30 9.49 1.16 12.73
CA ALA A 30 8.61 1.72 11.73
C ALA A 30 8.81 3.23 11.60
N GLY A 31 8.63 3.75 10.39
CA GLY A 31 8.70 5.17 10.11
C GLY A 31 7.84 5.53 8.91
N ARG A 32 7.40 6.76 8.85
CA ARG A 32 6.59 7.28 7.76
C ARG A 32 6.72 8.79 7.64
N THR A 33 6.56 9.31 6.46
CA THR A 33 6.41 10.75 6.24
C THR A 33 4.94 11.18 6.36
N LYS A 34 4.71 12.48 6.38
CA LYS A 34 3.37 13.05 6.23
C LYS A 34 2.84 12.75 4.82
N PHE A 35 1.54 12.49 4.71
CA PHE A 35 0.83 12.43 3.43
C PHE A 35 0.33 13.82 3.04
N GLY A 36 0.55 14.21 1.79
CA GLY A 36 0.14 15.52 1.31
C GLY A 36 0.82 15.91 0.00
N GLU A 37 0.58 17.14 -0.41
CA GLU A 37 1.20 17.77 -1.58
C GLU A 37 2.58 18.30 -1.23
N LEU A 38 3.57 17.43 -1.20
CA LEU A 38 4.94 17.71 -0.77
C LEU A 38 5.79 18.15 -1.98
N TRP A 39 5.48 19.30 -2.55
CA TRP A 39 6.04 19.81 -3.81
C TRP A 39 7.56 19.95 -3.83
N TYR A 40 8.18 20.24 -2.68
CA TYR A 40 9.61 20.50 -2.54
C TYR A 40 10.43 19.28 -2.13
N ASP A 41 9.76 18.15 -1.91
CA ASP A 41 10.39 16.90 -1.48
C ASP A 41 10.41 15.89 -2.61
N ASN A 42 11.59 15.41 -2.97
CA ASN A 42 11.73 14.31 -3.90
C ASN A 42 11.47 12.95 -3.19
N PRO A 43 11.18 11.88 -3.92
CA PRO A 43 10.92 10.55 -3.33
C PRO A 43 12.08 10.02 -2.49
N GLU A 44 13.30 10.32 -2.92
CA GLU A 44 14.51 9.89 -2.21
C GLU A 44 14.58 10.51 -0.81
N LYS A 45 14.28 11.81 -0.69
CA LYS A 45 14.20 12.50 0.61
C LYS A 45 13.10 11.92 1.48
N LEU A 46 11.91 11.70 0.92
CA LEU A 46 10.78 11.12 1.66
C LEU A 46 11.14 9.73 2.20
N LEU A 47 11.78 8.90 1.37
CA LEU A 47 12.20 7.57 1.78
C LEU A 47 13.31 7.63 2.83
N PHE A 48 14.26 8.57 2.70
CA PHE A 48 15.31 8.80 3.68
C PHE A 48 14.71 9.19 5.05
N GLU A 49 13.79 10.13 5.08
CA GLU A 49 13.12 10.57 6.31
C GLU A 49 12.34 9.44 6.98
N ALA A 50 11.54 8.69 6.21
CA ALA A 50 10.83 7.53 6.73
C ALA A 50 11.80 6.45 7.23
N GLY A 51 12.89 6.20 6.51
CA GLY A 51 13.94 5.26 6.89
C GLY A 51 14.67 5.66 8.17
N LEU A 52 14.98 6.93 8.32
CA LEU A 52 15.61 7.46 9.54
C LEU A 52 14.70 7.29 10.76
N GLN A 53 13.42 7.66 10.63
CA GLN A 53 12.42 7.45 11.68
C GLN A 53 12.28 5.94 12.03
N CYS A 54 12.26 5.08 11.01
CA CYS A 54 12.20 3.63 11.21
C CYS A 54 13.38 3.14 12.06
N MET A 55 14.60 3.53 11.72
CA MET A 55 15.78 3.12 12.49
C MET A 55 15.80 3.70 13.90
N GLN A 56 15.34 4.95 14.07
CA GLN A 56 15.26 5.61 15.38
C GLN A 56 14.19 5.00 16.29
N SER A 57 13.16 4.36 15.73
CA SER A 57 12.08 3.72 16.48
C SER A 57 12.45 2.34 17.04
N VAL A 58 13.63 1.80 16.73
CA VAL A 58 14.09 0.52 17.25
C VAL A 58 14.57 0.66 18.70
N ASP A 59 13.90 0.03 19.64
CA ASP A 59 14.15 0.18 21.08
C ASP A 59 15.62 0.01 21.50
N LYS A 60 16.31 -0.95 20.90
CA LYS A 60 17.73 -1.25 21.21
C LYS A 60 18.70 -0.54 20.26
N GLY A 61 18.15 0.29 19.37
CA GLY A 61 18.91 0.89 18.29
C GLY A 61 19.30 -0.13 17.20
N ILE A 62 19.49 0.37 16.01
CA ILE A 62 19.99 -0.39 14.86
C ILE A 62 20.91 0.50 14.04
N ASN A 63 22.01 -0.06 13.55
CA ASN A 63 22.88 0.63 12.62
C ASN A 63 22.58 0.14 11.18
N ARG A 64 22.62 1.06 10.21
CA ARG A 64 22.42 0.72 8.79
C ARG A 64 23.36 -0.37 8.28
N THR A 65 24.55 -0.53 8.90
CA THR A 65 25.49 -1.60 8.55
C THR A 65 25.03 -2.99 8.96
N GLN A 66 24.01 -3.10 9.78
CA GLN A 66 23.38 -4.38 10.17
C GLN A 66 22.30 -4.82 9.19
N LEU A 67 21.86 -3.93 8.31
CA LEU A 67 20.90 -4.26 7.26
C LEU A 67 21.61 -5.10 6.19
N GLN A 68 20.98 -6.20 5.78
CA GLN A 68 21.57 -7.18 4.85
C GLN A 68 20.93 -7.13 3.47
N ALA A 69 19.67 -6.70 3.39
CA ALA A 69 18.96 -6.46 2.14
C ALA A 69 17.84 -5.43 2.33
N ALA A 70 17.33 -4.88 1.24
CA ALA A 70 16.16 -4.02 1.26
C ALA A 70 15.17 -4.40 0.15
N TYR A 71 13.88 -4.28 0.48
CA TYR A 71 12.76 -4.56 -0.41
C TYR A 71 11.84 -3.34 -0.46
N PHE A 72 11.67 -2.77 -1.64
CA PHE A 72 10.82 -1.59 -1.83
C PHE A 72 9.66 -1.89 -2.76
N GLY A 73 8.51 -1.29 -2.47
CA GLY A 73 7.32 -1.31 -3.32
C GLY A 73 7.03 0.07 -3.89
N SER A 74 6.73 0.13 -5.17
CA SER A 74 6.20 1.32 -5.85
C SER A 74 5.43 0.86 -7.08
N PHE A 75 4.36 1.55 -7.41
CA PHE A 75 3.55 1.24 -8.58
C PHE A 75 3.86 2.19 -9.74
N LEU A 76 3.69 3.48 -9.53
CA LEU A 76 3.67 4.46 -10.62
C LEU A 76 4.98 5.22 -10.80
N TYR A 77 5.82 5.29 -9.79
CA TYR A 77 6.95 6.23 -9.80
C TYR A 77 7.86 6.05 -11.02
N GLN A 78 8.15 4.80 -11.40
CA GLN A 78 9.00 4.53 -12.57
C GLN A 78 8.33 4.94 -13.89
N SER A 79 7.07 4.58 -14.08
CA SER A 79 6.33 4.84 -15.32
C SER A 79 6.01 6.32 -15.49
N THR A 80 5.44 6.94 -14.46
CA THR A 80 5.01 8.35 -14.49
C THR A 80 6.19 9.30 -14.64
N ASN A 81 7.31 9.03 -13.98
CA ASN A 81 8.50 9.87 -14.05
C ASN A 81 9.52 9.42 -15.10
N LYS A 82 9.28 8.29 -15.76
CA LYS A 82 10.18 7.71 -16.79
C LYS A 82 11.61 7.54 -16.27
N ILE A 83 11.75 7.08 -15.05
CA ILE A 83 13.02 6.86 -14.37
C ILE A 83 13.23 5.37 -14.09
N GLY A 84 14.42 4.87 -14.36
CA GLY A 84 14.82 3.50 -14.05
C GLY A 84 15.82 3.45 -12.92
N LEU A 85 16.35 2.24 -12.65
CA LEU A 85 17.41 1.99 -11.67
C LEU A 85 17.08 2.53 -10.26
N ILE A 86 15.82 2.46 -9.87
CA ILE A 86 15.38 2.93 -8.55
C ILE A 86 16.19 2.33 -7.39
N PRO A 87 16.54 1.02 -7.40
CA PRO A 87 17.41 0.46 -6.36
C PRO A 87 18.74 1.19 -6.21
N GLY A 88 19.33 1.65 -7.32
CA GLY A 88 20.58 2.42 -7.30
C GLY A 88 20.39 3.80 -6.68
N HIS A 89 19.30 4.48 -7.00
CA HIS A 89 18.96 5.77 -6.38
C HIS A 89 18.74 5.60 -4.87
N MET A 90 17.98 4.58 -4.47
CA MET A 90 17.73 4.31 -3.05
C MET A 90 19.00 3.92 -2.30
N SER A 91 19.86 3.11 -2.90
CA SER A 91 21.17 2.75 -2.34
C SER A 91 21.99 3.99 -2.02
N LYS A 92 22.08 4.90 -2.98
CA LYS A 92 22.81 6.17 -2.84
C LYS A 92 22.25 7.04 -1.71
N GLU A 93 20.95 7.31 -1.73
CA GLU A 93 20.30 8.23 -0.80
C GLU A 93 20.25 7.68 0.64
N LEU A 94 19.98 6.39 0.81
CA LEU A 94 19.99 5.75 2.12
C LEU A 94 21.41 5.39 2.61
N GLY A 95 22.41 5.50 1.75
CA GLY A 95 23.78 5.10 2.05
C GLY A 95 23.90 3.60 2.34
N LEU A 96 23.13 2.77 1.63
CA LEU A 96 23.08 1.32 1.79
C LEU A 96 23.89 0.63 0.69
N ASN A 97 24.89 -0.13 1.07
CA ASN A 97 25.66 -0.98 0.16
C ASN A 97 25.26 -2.46 0.31
N ILE A 98 24.00 -2.73 0.03
CA ILE A 98 23.34 -4.03 0.17
C ILE A 98 22.48 -4.32 -1.06
N PRO A 99 22.09 -5.57 -1.31
CA PRO A 99 21.09 -5.88 -2.32
C PRO A 99 19.77 -5.14 -2.07
N ILE A 100 19.25 -4.47 -3.11
CA ILE A 100 17.98 -3.76 -3.07
C ILE A 100 17.11 -4.27 -4.20
N SER A 101 15.89 -4.67 -3.90
CA SER A 101 14.90 -5.14 -4.86
C SER A 101 13.67 -4.25 -4.87
N MET A 102 13.16 -3.98 -6.08
CA MET A 102 11.86 -3.33 -6.27
C MET A 102 10.79 -4.37 -6.57
N THR A 103 9.60 -4.14 -6.05
CA THR A 103 8.42 -4.97 -6.28
C THR A 103 7.28 -4.10 -6.77
N GLU A 104 6.63 -4.52 -7.84
CA GLU A 104 5.42 -3.90 -8.37
C GLU A 104 4.28 -4.93 -8.32
N ALA A 105 3.16 -4.53 -7.76
CA ALA A 105 1.89 -5.25 -7.72
C ALA A 105 0.74 -4.25 -7.51
N ALA A 106 0.76 -3.16 -8.27
CA ALA A 106 -0.17 -2.04 -8.14
C ALA A 106 -0.32 -1.59 -6.67
N CYS A 107 -1.54 -1.45 -6.16
CA CYS A 107 -1.81 -1.06 -4.77
C CYS A 107 -1.26 -2.05 -3.73
N ALA A 108 -0.90 -3.27 -4.14
CA ALA A 108 -0.31 -4.30 -3.28
C ALA A 108 1.23 -4.29 -3.26
N SER A 109 1.89 -3.35 -3.94
CA SER A 109 3.36 -3.33 -4.06
C SER A 109 4.08 -3.33 -2.71
N GLY A 110 3.62 -2.53 -1.76
CA GLY A 110 4.18 -2.52 -0.40
C GLY A 110 3.98 -3.84 0.36
N GLY A 111 2.79 -4.45 0.22
CA GLY A 111 2.51 -5.78 0.79
C GLY A 111 3.39 -6.88 0.18
N SER A 112 3.61 -6.82 -1.14
CA SER A 112 4.48 -7.75 -1.85
C SER A 112 5.96 -7.59 -1.45
N ALA A 113 6.42 -6.36 -1.24
CA ALA A 113 7.75 -6.10 -0.70
C ALA A 113 7.93 -6.69 0.70
N LEU A 114 6.93 -6.52 1.58
CA LEU A 114 6.92 -7.12 2.91
C LEU A 114 6.91 -8.66 2.84
N TYR A 115 6.12 -9.23 1.94
CA TYR A 115 6.10 -10.68 1.72
C TYR A 115 7.49 -11.21 1.31
N ASN A 116 8.15 -10.55 0.36
CA ASN A 116 9.50 -10.94 -0.09
C ASN A 116 10.53 -10.86 1.06
N ALA A 117 10.42 -9.83 1.91
CA ALA A 117 11.25 -9.71 3.12
C ALA A 117 11.02 -10.86 4.09
N CYS A 118 9.76 -11.23 4.34
CA CYS A 118 9.43 -12.38 5.19
C CYS A 118 9.97 -13.69 4.61
N VAL A 119 9.90 -13.90 3.30
CA VAL A 119 10.48 -15.08 2.62
C VAL A 119 11.98 -15.10 2.79
N SER A 120 12.65 -13.96 2.63
CA SER A 120 14.10 -13.84 2.79
C SER A 120 14.56 -14.20 4.20
N ILE A 121 13.89 -13.69 5.22
CA ILE A 121 14.19 -14.03 6.63
C ILE A 121 13.89 -15.50 6.91
N ARG A 122 12.75 -16.01 6.47
CA ARG A 122 12.35 -17.40 6.71
C ARG A 122 13.27 -18.41 6.05
N SER A 123 13.83 -18.06 4.89
CA SER A 123 14.80 -18.92 4.18
C SER A 123 16.18 -18.97 4.85
N GLY A 124 16.44 -18.09 5.83
CA GLY A 124 17.75 -17.95 6.46
C GLY A 124 18.78 -17.20 5.60
N LEU A 125 18.34 -16.57 4.50
CA LEU A 125 19.24 -15.79 3.64
C LEU A 125 19.70 -14.51 4.32
N HIS A 126 18.79 -13.87 5.07
CA HIS A 126 19.04 -12.64 5.83
C HIS A 126 18.38 -12.69 7.20
N ASP A 127 18.99 -12.03 8.19
CA ASP A 127 18.46 -11.89 9.55
C ASP A 127 17.75 -10.55 9.75
N ILE A 128 18.26 -9.48 9.13
CA ILE A 128 17.73 -8.12 9.24
C ILE A 128 17.61 -7.51 7.86
N VAL A 129 16.39 -7.17 7.50
CA VAL A 129 16.07 -6.54 6.22
C VAL A 129 15.28 -5.25 6.39
N PHE A 130 15.45 -4.34 5.45
CA PHE A 130 14.68 -3.10 5.40
C PHE A 130 13.54 -3.24 4.38
N VAL A 131 12.34 -2.79 4.76
CA VAL A 131 11.18 -2.79 3.85
C VAL A 131 10.63 -1.38 3.78
N GLY A 132 10.33 -0.92 2.58
CA GLY A 132 9.74 0.39 2.38
C GLY A 132 8.84 0.45 1.16
N GLY A 133 8.18 1.58 1.01
CA GLY A 133 7.40 1.89 -0.17
C GLY A 133 7.23 3.39 -0.30
N PHE A 134 7.03 3.85 -1.51
CA PHE A 134 6.88 5.27 -1.80
C PHE A 134 6.11 5.47 -3.10
N GLU A 135 5.46 6.61 -3.20
CA GLU A 135 4.90 7.16 -4.43
C GLU A 135 5.08 8.69 -4.41
N LYS A 136 5.19 9.29 -5.59
CA LYS A 136 5.25 10.74 -5.77
C LYS A 136 4.33 11.15 -6.91
N MET A 137 3.05 11.18 -6.60
CA MET A 137 1.99 11.34 -7.61
C MET A 137 1.69 12.81 -7.93
N THR A 138 1.84 13.71 -6.97
CA THR A 138 1.48 15.12 -7.13
C THR A 138 2.31 15.86 -8.18
N ASP A 139 3.57 15.47 -8.38
CA ASP A 139 4.47 16.11 -9.37
C ASP A 139 3.99 15.92 -10.81
N ARG A 140 3.11 14.96 -11.05
CA ARG A 140 2.54 14.62 -12.36
C ARG A 140 1.02 14.50 -12.28
N ALA A 141 0.39 15.37 -11.52
CA ALA A 141 -1.06 15.32 -11.25
C ALA A 141 -1.92 15.25 -12.52
N ASN A 142 -1.46 15.86 -13.62
CA ASN A 142 -2.13 15.80 -14.93
C ASN A 142 -2.10 14.41 -15.61
N LEU A 143 -1.22 13.50 -15.20
CA LEU A 143 -1.08 12.16 -15.79
C LEU A 143 -1.62 11.06 -14.86
N ILE A 144 -1.77 11.35 -13.58
CA ILE A 144 -2.08 10.34 -12.56
C ILE A 144 -3.38 9.60 -12.83
N SER A 145 -4.41 10.27 -13.36
CA SER A 145 -5.68 9.62 -13.67
C SER A 145 -5.50 8.49 -14.68
N ASP A 146 -4.72 8.75 -15.72
CA ASP A 146 -4.44 7.77 -16.78
C ASP A 146 -3.46 6.70 -16.29
N ASP A 147 -2.42 7.10 -15.57
CA ASP A 147 -1.40 6.18 -15.06
C ASP A 147 -1.98 5.18 -14.06
N LEU A 148 -2.94 5.58 -13.23
CA LEU A 148 -3.65 4.67 -12.32
C LEU A 148 -4.37 3.54 -13.06
N MET A 149 -4.79 3.78 -14.31
CA MET A 149 -5.44 2.77 -15.15
C MET A 149 -4.50 1.66 -15.62
N PHE A 150 -3.19 1.76 -15.42
CA PHE A 150 -2.26 0.63 -15.64
C PHE A 150 -2.56 -0.58 -14.73
N ALA A 151 -3.31 -0.36 -13.65
CA ALA A 151 -3.78 -1.44 -12.79
C ALA A 151 -5.12 -2.07 -13.22
N ALA A 152 -5.76 -1.54 -14.27
CA ALA A 152 -7.04 -2.00 -14.77
C ALA A 152 -6.90 -2.94 -15.98
N ASP A 153 -8.00 -3.62 -16.33
CA ASP A 153 -8.04 -4.40 -17.56
C ASP A 153 -7.99 -3.48 -18.81
N PRO A 154 -7.25 -3.86 -19.86
CA PRO A 154 -7.16 -3.06 -21.08
C PRO A 154 -8.52 -2.71 -21.71
N ASN A 155 -9.54 -3.56 -21.56
CA ASN A 155 -10.87 -3.25 -22.06
C ASN A 155 -11.54 -2.12 -21.27
N GLU A 156 -11.29 -2.05 -19.97
CA GLU A 156 -11.80 -0.97 -19.11
C GLU A 156 -11.10 0.36 -19.46
N VAL A 157 -9.79 0.32 -19.69
CA VAL A 157 -9.01 1.46 -20.16
C VAL A 157 -9.57 1.97 -21.50
N ASN A 158 -9.76 1.08 -22.47
CA ASN A 158 -10.29 1.41 -23.79
C ASN A 158 -11.75 1.92 -23.76
N ALA A 159 -12.53 1.49 -22.76
CA ALA A 159 -13.89 1.99 -22.53
C ALA A 159 -13.92 3.39 -21.89
N GLY A 160 -12.75 3.96 -21.53
CA GLY A 160 -12.64 5.31 -20.96
C GLY A 160 -12.95 5.39 -19.46
N TYR A 161 -12.85 4.29 -18.75
CA TYR A 161 -12.99 4.32 -17.29
C TYR A 161 -11.83 5.10 -16.64
N THR A 162 -12.15 5.71 -15.52
CA THR A 162 -11.14 6.17 -14.55
C THR A 162 -11.07 5.19 -13.38
N PHE A 163 -9.97 5.19 -12.64
CA PHE A 163 -9.81 4.27 -11.51
C PHE A 163 -10.92 4.47 -10.43
N PRO A 164 -11.26 5.69 -10.00
CA PRO A 164 -12.43 5.92 -9.14
C PRO A 164 -13.76 5.48 -9.78
N GLY A 165 -13.90 5.63 -11.11
CA GLY A 165 -15.09 5.21 -11.86
C GLY A 165 -15.34 3.71 -11.80
N LEU A 166 -14.27 2.89 -11.82
CA LEU A 166 -14.39 1.43 -11.64
C LEU A 166 -14.99 1.09 -10.26
N TYR A 167 -14.49 1.73 -9.19
CA TYR A 167 -15.04 1.54 -7.84
C TYR A 167 -16.48 2.05 -7.71
N ALA A 168 -16.81 3.17 -8.35
CA ALA A 168 -18.18 3.67 -8.39
C ALA A 168 -19.14 2.66 -9.06
N THR A 169 -18.69 1.99 -10.12
CA THR A 169 -19.47 0.92 -10.77
C THR A 169 -19.67 -0.29 -9.84
N MET A 170 -18.62 -0.70 -9.10
CA MET A 170 -18.74 -1.76 -8.10
C MET A 170 -19.72 -1.37 -6.99
N MET A 171 -19.66 -0.13 -6.52
CA MET A 171 -20.57 0.40 -5.51
C MET A 171 -22.02 0.40 -6.02
N ALA A 172 -22.26 0.86 -7.23
CA ALA A 172 -23.57 0.83 -7.85
C ALA A 172 -24.12 -0.60 -7.97
N ARG A 173 -23.26 -1.56 -8.34
CA ARG A 173 -23.63 -2.98 -8.38
C ARG A 173 -23.95 -3.53 -7.00
N TYR A 174 -23.16 -3.21 -6.00
CA TYR A 174 -23.42 -3.61 -4.61
C TYR A 174 -24.78 -3.08 -4.12
N MET A 175 -25.06 -1.82 -4.36
CA MET A 175 -26.35 -1.22 -4.01
C MET A 175 -27.52 -1.88 -4.77
N TYR A 176 -27.32 -2.24 -6.02
CA TYR A 176 -28.33 -2.96 -6.81
C TYR A 176 -28.63 -4.34 -6.23
N ASP A 177 -27.61 -5.11 -5.85
CA ASP A 177 -27.76 -6.49 -5.38
C ASP A 177 -28.26 -6.56 -3.92
N TYR A 178 -27.83 -5.65 -3.06
CA TYR A 178 -28.06 -5.69 -1.61
C TYR A 178 -28.89 -4.51 -1.08
N GLY A 179 -29.11 -3.47 -1.86
CA GLY A 179 -29.84 -2.27 -1.45
C GLY A 179 -31.37 -2.40 -1.52
N LYS A 180 -31.91 -3.43 -2.19
CA LYS A 180 -33.37 -3.64 -2.28
C LYS A 180 -33.96 -3.97 -0.91
N GLY A 181 -34.81 -3.08 -0.40
CA GLY A 181 -35.38 -3.20 0.95
C GLY A 181 -34.42 -2.86 2.08
N ASN A 182 -33.26 -2.29 1.76
CA ASN A 182 -32.28 -1.78 2.70
C ASN A 182 -31.98 -0.31 2.34
N GLU A 183 -32.82 0.58 2.85
CA GLU A 183 -32.71 2.04 2.60
C GLU A 183 -31.38 2.61 3.14
N ASP A 184 -30.78 1.95 4.14
CA ASP A 184 -29.53 2.37 4.77
C ASP A 184 -28.26 1.93 4.03
N CYS A 185 -28.38 1.27 2.86
CA CYS A 185 -27.21 0.75 2.14
C CYS A 185 -26.23 1.88 1.71
N GLY A 186 -26.77 3.03 1.28
CA GLY A 186 -25.97 4.21 0.93
C GLY A 186 -25.30 4.80 2.17
N ASP A 187 -26.04 4.94 3.24
CA ASP A 187 -25.56 5.48 4.51
C ASP A 187 -24.45 4.60 5.10
N ALA A 188 -24.56 3.29 5.00
CA ALA A 188 -23.52 2.36 5.43
C ALA A 188 -22.19 2.59 4.70
N MET A 189 -22.24 2.90 3.40
CA MET A 189 -21.04 3.27 2.63
C MET A 189 -20.49 4.64 3.05
N ALA A 190 -21.34 5.63 3.22
CA ALA A 190 -20.96 6.95 3.71
C ALA A 190 -20.32 6.89 5.11
N MET A 191 -20.83 6.04 6.00
CA MET A 191 -20.27 5.80 7.34
C MET A 191 -18.82 5.30 7.30
N VAL A 192 -18.39 4.57 6.26
CA VAL A 192 -16.98 4.18 6.10
C VAL A 192 -16.10 5.42 5.92
N ALA A 193 -16.51 6.36 5.08
CA ALA A 193 -15.79 7.62 4.88
C ALA A 193 -15.80 8.47 6.16
N VAL A 194 -16.95 8.64 6.80
CA VAL A 194 -17.08 9.37 8.07
C VAL A 194 -16.14 8.81 9.13
N LYS A 195 -16.16 7.49 9.33
CA LYS A 195 -15.26 6.81 10.28
C LYS A 195 -13.78 7.07 9.96
N ASN A 196 -13.38 6.96 8.70
CA ASN A 196 -11.99 7.15 8.30
C ASN A 196 -11.54 8.60 8.52
N HIS A 197 -12.38 9.58 8.20
CA HIS A 197 -12.10 10.99 8.45
C HIS A 197 -12.02 11.32 9.96
N HIS A 198 -12.90 10.74 10.77
CA HIS A 198 -12.84 10.86 12.22
C HIS A 198 -11.52 10.32 12.77
N GLN A 199 -11.09 9.13 12.34
CA GLN A 199 -9.82 8.52 12.76
C GLN A 199 -8.59 9.28 12.24
N ALA A 200 -8.73 10.08 11.20
CA ALA A 200 -7.65 10.92 10.70
C ALA A 200 -7.41 12.18 11.57
N MET A 201 -8.40 12.62 12.36
CA MET A 201 -8.27 13.84 13.18
C MET A 201 -7.04 13.84 14.11
N PRO A 202 -6.76 12.81 14.91
CA PRO A 202 -5.59 12.76 15.77
C PRO A 202 -4.29 12.42 15.01
N ASN A 203 -4.36 12.02 13.74
CA ASN A 203 -3.18 11.60 12.97
C ASN A 203 -2.51 12.79 12.30
N GLU A 204 -1.40 13.27 12.85
CA GLU A 204 -0.64 14.40 12.31
C GLU A 204 -0.09 14.16 10.90
N ASN A 205 0.08 12.92 10.50
CA ASN A 205 0.57 12.54 9.17
C ASN A 205 -0.54 12.35 8.13
N ALA A 206 -1.82 12.48 8.52
CA ALA A 206 -2.93 12.40 7.56
C ALA A 206 -2.99 13.65 6.69
N GLN A 207 -3.28 13.46 5.40
CA GLN A 207 -3.45 14.56 4.45
C GLN A 207 -4.68 15.40 4.78
N PHE A 208 -5.81 14.75 5.07
CA PHE A 208 -7.06 15.42 5.43
C PHE A 208 -7.40 15.16 6.90
N ARG A 209 -7.51 16.25 7.67
CA ARG A 209 -7.89 16.24 9.09
C ARG A 209 -9.15 17.06 9.26
N ARG A 210 -10.24 16.55 8.70
CA ARG A 210 -11.55 17.18 8.73
C ARG A 210 -12.61 16.11 8.94
N GLU A 211 -13.56 16.37 9.85
CA GLU A 211 -14.72 15.52 10.05
C GLU A 211 -15.82 15.79 9.02
N PHE A 212 -16.59 14.76 8.74
CA PHE A 212 -17.78 14.83 7.90
C PHE A 212 -18.94 14.11 8.59
N THR A 213 -20.15 14.50 8.23
CA THR A 213 -21.37 13.77 8.56
C THR A 213 -21.78 12.87 7.39
N VAL A 214 -22.67 11.91 7.64
CA VAL A 214 -23.22 11.05 6.56
C VAL A 214 -23.87 11.90 5.48
N ASP A 215 -24.65 12.93 5.87
CA ASP A 215 -25.35 13.81 4.93
C ASP A 215 -24.40 14.70 4.09
N ALA A 216 -23.13 14.79 4.46
CA ALA A 216 -22.13 15.60 3.77
C ALA A 216 -21.28 14.78 2.78
N ILE A 217 -21.41 13.46 2.78
CA ILE A 217 -20.76 12.51 1.88
C ILE A 217 -21.70 12.15 0.73
#